data_6c6face161e129f7a3d8f803639145d8
#
_entry.id   6c6face161e129f7a3d8f803639145d8
#
_cell.length_a   1.000
_cell.length_b   1.000
_cell.length_c   1.000
_cell.angle_alpha   90.00
_cell.angle_beta   90.00
_cell.angle_gamma   90.00
#
_symmetry.space_group_name_H-M   'P 1'
#
loop_
_entity.id
_entity.type
_entity.pdbx_description
1 polymer ?
#
loop_
_entity_poly.entity_id
_entity_poly.type
_entity_poly.pdbx_seq_one_letter_code
_entity_poly.pdbx_strand_id
1 'polypeptide(L)'
;MTFTIDPKDAKDFDDALSARQLDNGNWEVGVHIADVTHYVKPESLIDREAESRATSVYLVDRTIPMLPERLCNQICSLRPDEEKLCFSAIFELNAEAEVVNSRICRTVIKSDRRFTYEEAQQVIETGEGDCKEAILALNQLAQKLREKRFKNGAINFDRYEVKFEIDKDGKPISVYFKVSKEANKLIEEFMLLANRTVAEFIGRPPKGKTKKTFVYRIHELPDPEKMENFATFIRRFGYRFKTDGKKSEISKGINSLLDQVQGKPEENLIETVAIRAMQKAKYSTDNIGHYGLAFDYYTHFTSPIRRYPDMMVHRLLERYMPVSYTHLTLPTIA
;
A
#
# COMPACT_ATOMS: atom_id res chain seq x y z
N MET A 1 19.11 2.69 -8.23
CA MET A 1 18.85 3.91 -7.48
C MET A 1 17.69 3.64 -6.54
N THR A 2 17.82 4.04 -5.27
CA THR A 2 16.84 3.72 -4.20
C THR A 2 16.40 5.01 -3.51
N PHE A 3 15.11 5.20 -3.27
CA PHE A 3 14.57 6.42 -2.67
C PHE A 3 13.25 6.17 -1.94
N THR A 4 12.89 7.10 -1.04
CA THR A 4 11.57 7.15 -0.39
C THR A 4 10.76 8.31 -0.92
N ILE A 5 9.41 8.19 -0.87
CA ILE A 5 8.47 9.27 -1.22
C ILE A 5 7.42 9.35 -0.10
N ASP A 6 7.47 10.38 0.71
CA ASP A 6 6.70 10.50 1.94
C ASP A 6 6.09 11.89 2.13
N PRO A 7 5.13 12.06 3.06
CA PRO A 7 4.68 13.38 3.49
C PRO A 7 5.84 14.24 4.00
N LYS A 8 5.75 15.55 3.81
CA LYS A 8 6.82 16.49 4.19
C LYS A 8 7.24 16.39 5.66
N ASP A 9 6.30 16.14 6.54
CA ASP A 9 6.43 16.07 8.00
C ASP A 9 6.71 14.65 8.52
N ALA A 10 6.71 13.63 7.66
CA ALA A 10 7.01 12.25 8.04
C ALA A 10 8.46 12.10 8.52
N LYS A 11 8.66 11.21 9.51
CA LYS A 11 9.96 10.85 10.08
C LYS A 11 10.17 9.33 10.09
N ASP A 12 9.12 8.56 9.97
CA ASP A 12 9.00 7.11 10.04
C ASP A 12 8.82 6.53 8.63
N PHE A 13 9.91 6.46 7.87
CA PHE A 13 9.88 5.96 6.51
C PHE A 13 9.84 4.43 6.53
N ASP A 14 8.63 3.88 6.35
CA ASP A 14 8.38 2.43 6.33
C ASP A 14 8.90 1.77 5.05
N ASP A 15 8.84 2.47 3.91
CA ASP A 15 9.07 1.92 2.59
C ASP A 15 9.99 2.77 1.72
N ALA A 16 10.72 2.09 0.85
CA ALA A 16 11.54 2.68 -0.20
C ALA A 16 11.34 1.90 -1.51
N LEU A 17 11.47 2.59 -2.63
CA LEU A 17 11.48 1.99 -3.95
C LEU A 17 12.87 2.04 -4.56
N SER A 18 13.23 0.97 -5.29
CA SER A 18 14.39 1.00 -6.18
C SER A 18 13.97 0.64 -7.61
N ALA A 19 14.63 1.24 -8.59
CA ALA A 19 14.40 0.93 -9.99
C ALA A 19 15.73 0.83 -10.75
N ARG A 20 15.84 -0.21 -11.60
CA ARG A 20 16.96 -0.45 -12.48
C ARG A 20 16.46 -1.09 -13.77
N GLN A 21 16.86 -0.53 -14.91
CA GLN A 21 16.59 -1.18 -16.18
C GLN A 21 17.55 -2.36 -16.38
N LEU A 22 17.03 -3.48 -16.86
CA LEU A 22 17.78 -4.69 -17.15
C LEU A 22 18.17 -4.73 -18.64
N ASP A 23 19.18 -5.53 -19.00
CA ASP A 23 19.66 -5.67 -20.37
C ASP A 23 18.60 -6.19 -21.37
N ASN A 24 17.60 -6.89 -20.86
CA ASN A 24 16.45 -7.37 -21.65
C ASN A 24 15.34 -6.32 -21.86
N GLY A 25 15.56 -5.08 -21.39
CA GLY A 25 14.61 -3.98 -21.47
C GLY A 25 13.54 -3.96 -20.38
N ASN A 26 13.45 -5.00 -19.54
CA ASN A 26 12.56 -5.02 -18.38
C ASN A 26 13.09 -4.11 -17.26
N TRP A 27 12.25 -3.85 -16.26
CA TRP A 27 12.63 -3.13 -15.07
C TRP A 27 12.71 -4.05 -13.86
N GLU A 28 13.84 -4.03 -13.16
CA GLU A 28 13.92 -4.57 -11.80
C GLU A 28 13.45 -3.47 -10.84
N VAL A 29 12.34 -3.75 -10.15
CA VAL A 29 11.75 -2.83 -9.16
C VAL A 29 11.79 -3.49 -7.80
N GLY A 30 12.44 -2.83 -6.83
CA GLY A 30 12.44 -3.25 -5.43
C GLY A 30 11.45 -2.45 -4.61
N VAL A 31 10.65 -3.14 -3.82
CA VAL A 31 9.83 -2.59 -2.73
C VAL A 31 10.49 -3.02 -1.43
N HIS A 32 11.12 -2.09 -0.75
CA HIS A 32 11.93 -2.33 0.44
C HIS A 32 11.20 -1.83 1.66
N ILE A 33 10.94 -2.71 2.61
CA ILE A 33 10.19 -2.40 3.83
C ILE A 33 11.11 -2.52 5.04
N ALA A 34 11.07 -1.56 5.93
CA ALA A 34 11.85 -1.56 7.17
C ALA A 34 11.72 -2.88 7.93
N ASP A 35 12.83 -3.57 8.21
CA ASP A 35 12.81 -4.83 8.97
C ASP A 35 12.72 -4.58 10.47
N VAL A 36 11.53 -4.13 10.91
CA VAL A 36 11.23 -3.86 12.31
C VAL A 36 11.40 -5.12 13.17
N THR A 37 11.10 -6.29 12.60
CA THR A 37 11.13 -7.56 13.33
C THR A 37 12.55 -8.04 13.64
N HIS A 38 13.55 -7.47 12.98
CA HIS A 38 14.94 -7.65 13.36
C HIS A 38 15.22 -7.08 14.76
N TYR A 39 14.64 -5.93 15.09
CA TYR A 39 14.87 -5.21 16.35
C TYR A 39 13.85 -5.57 17.43
N VAL A 40 12.59 -5.71 17.07
CA VAL A 40 11.48 -6.02 17.99
C VAL A 40 11.25 -7.51 18.03
N LYS A 41 11.88 -8.17 19.03
CA LYS A 41 11.76 -9.62 19.20
C LYS A 41 10.41 -10.00 19.80
N PRO A 42 9.84 -11.16 19.38
CA PRO A 42 8.61 -11.66 19.98
C PRO A 42 8.67 -11.72 21.51
N GLU A 43 7.55 -11.40 22.15
CA GLU A 43 7.36 -11.43 23.62
C GLU A 43 8.22 -10.44 24.42
N SER A 44 9.03 -9.59 23.77
CA SER A 44 9.72 -8.48 24.42
C SER A 44 8.72 -7.45 24.98
N LEU A 45 9.15 -6.60 25.92
CA LEU A 45 8.29 -5.53 26.45
C LEU A 45 7.78 -4.61 25.33
N ILE A 46 8.64 -4.29 24.37
CA ILE A 46 8.28 -3.45 23.21
C ILE A 46 7.24 -4.17 22.33
N ASP A 47 7.41 -5.47 22.13
CA ASP A 47 6.48 -6.28 21.34
C ASP A 47 5.08 -6.33 21.97
N ARG A 48 5.00 -6.59 23.28
CA ARG A 48 3.72 -6.61 24.01
C ARG A 48 3.02 -5.26 23.96
N GLU A 49 3.76 -4.18 24.11
CA GLU A 49 3.20 -2.82 23.99
C GLU A 49 2.72 -2.53 22.56
N ALA A 50 3.49 -2.91 21.54
CA ALA A 50 3.11 -2.76 20.14
C ALA A 50 1.86 -3.61 19.80
N GLU A 51 1.77 -4.83 20.31
CA GLU A 51 0.58 -5.69 20.17
C GLU A 51 -0.66 -5.03 20.81
N SER A 52 -0.52 -4.53 22.04
CA SER A 52 -1.60 -3.84 22.74
C SER A 52 -2.09 -2.60 22.02
N ARG A 53 -1.19 -1.80 21.44
CA ARG A 53 -1.52 -0.63 20.64
C ARG A 53 -2.10 -0.99 19.28
N ALA A 54 -1.66 -2.09 18.69
CA ALA A 54 -1.99 -2.62 17.37
C ALA A 54 -1.61 -1.70 16.18
N THR A 55 -1.69 -0.39 16.34
CA THR A 55 -1.38 0.60 15.29
C THR A 55 -0.95 1.95 15.88
N SER A 56 -0.20 2.73 15.12
CA SER A 56 0.01 4.15 15.40
C SER A 56 -1.28 4.94 15.16
N VAL A 57 -1.51 5.97 15.98
CA VAL A 57 -2.70 6.84 15.88
C VAL A 57 -2.24 8.23 15.44
N TYR A 58 -2.78 8.69 14.32
CA TYR A 58 -2.48 10.00 13.74
C TYR A 58 -3.59 10.98 14.09
N LEU A 59 -3.31 11.89 15.00
CA LEU A 59 -4.20 12.99 15.37
C LEU A 59 -3.89 14.23 14.52
N VAL A 60 -4.70 15.26 14.65
CA VAL A 60 -4.51 16.49 13.88
C VAL A 60 -3.20 17.20 14.27
N ASP A 61 -2.84 17.16 15.55
CA ASP A 61 -1.71 17.89 16.15
C ASP A 61 -0.49 17.01 16.45
N ARG A 62 -0.67 15.69 16.53
CA ARG A 62 0.41 14.76 16.92
C ARG A 62 0.18 13.34 16.44
N THR A 63 1.25 12.54 16.46
CA THR A 63 1.20 11.10 16.27
C THR A 63 1.45 10.39 17.60
N ILE A 64 0.63 9.41 17.93
CA ILE A 64 0.87 8.44 19.01
C ILE A 64 1.44 7.18 18.37
N PRO A 65 2.77 6.95 18.40
CA PRO A 65 3.38 5.87 17.66
C PRO A 65 3.12 4.52 18.32
N MET A 66 3.03 3.46 17.51
CA MET A 66 2.95 2.08 17.99
C MET A 66 4.24 1.64 18.67
N LEU A 67 5.37 2.06 18.15
CA LEU A 67 6.71 1.76 18.66
C LEU A 67 7.35 3.02 19.26
N PRO A 68 8.35 2.89 20.16
CA PRO A 68 9.12 4.02 20.65
C PRO A 68 9.72 4.86 19.50
N GLU A 69 9.69 6.20 19.63
CA GLU A 69 10.15 7.11 18.56
C GLU A 69 11.57 6.85 18.08
N ARG A 70 12.47 6.41 18.97
CA ARG A 70 13.83 6.04 18.57
C ARG A 70 13.85 4.87 17.58
N LEU A 71 12.90 3.91 17.70
CA LEU A 71 12.77 2.83 16.74
C LEU A 71 12.13 3.32 15.44
N CYS A 72 10.96 3.96 15.52
CA CYS A 72 10.21 4.32 14.33
C CYS A 72 10.85 5.45 13.52
N ASN A 73 11.43 6.47 14.17
CA ASN A 73 11.93 7.66 13.47
C ASN A 73 13.42 7.61 13.11
N GLN A 74 14.19 6.64 13.68
CA GLN A 74 15.64 6.58 13.50
C GLN A 74 16.11 5.18 13.06
N ILE A 75 16.02 4.19 13.95
CA ILE A 75 16.64 2.88 13.73
C ILE A 75 16.01 2.14 12.55
N CYS A 76 14.67 2.06 12.51
CA CYS A 76 13.94 1.37 11.45
C CYS A 76 13.67 2.25 10.23
N SER A 77 13.53 3.57 10.42
CA SER A 77 13.22 4.52 9.34
C SER A 77 14.26 4.47 8.22
N LEU A 78 13.81 4.33 6.97
CA LEU A 78 14.66 4.19 5.78
C LEU A 78 15.23 5.54 5.34
N ARG A 79 15.97 6.17 6.24
CA ARG A 79 16.56 7.51 6.06
C ARG A 79 17.62 7.50 4.94
N PRO A 80 17.74 8.62 4.18
CA PRO A 80 18.75 8.73 3.14
C PRO A 80 20.16 8.64 3.73
N ASP A 81 21.09 8.13 2.91
CA ASP A 81 22.51 7.97 3.20
C ASP A 81 22.87 7.02 4.36
N GLU A 82 21.89 6.31 4.93
CA GLU A 82 22.08 5.33 5.98
C GLU A 82 21.83 3.90 5.46
N GLU A 83 22.66 2.94 5.87
CA GLU A 83 22.38 1.52 5.63
C GLU A 83 21.27 1.04 6.54
N LYS A 84 20.22 0.43 5.96
CA LYS A 84 19.04 -0.03 6.67
C LYS A 84 18.70 -1.47 6.32
N LEU A 85 18.32 -2.22 7.34
CA LEU A 85 17.80 -3.58 7.18
C LEU A 85 16.37 -3.52 6.66
N CYS A 86 16.10 -4.30 5.62
CA CYS A 86 14.80 -4.37 4.98
C CYS A 86 14.33 -5.80 4.76
N PHE A 87 13.01 -5.95 4.69
CA PHE A 87 12.36 -7.08 4.05
C PHE A 87 11.86 -6.60 2.69
N SER A 88 12.34 -7.20 1.61
CA SER A 88 12.14 -6.67 0.26
C SER A 88 11.38 -7.63 -0.62
N ALA A 89 10.46 -7.09 -1.42
CA ALA A 89 9.85 -7.74 -2.56
C ALA A 89 10.45 -7.13 -3.83
N ILE A 90 11.15 -7.93 -4.62
CA ILE A 90 11.85 -7.49 -5.82
C ILE A 90 11.18 -8.12 -7.02
N PHE A 91 10.85 -7.30 -8.00
CA PHE A 91 10.10 -7.67 -9.19
C PHE A 91 10.90 -7.42 -10.46
N GLU A 92 10.81 -8.33 -11.41
CA GLU A 92 11.10 -8.05 -12.80
C GLU A 92 9.79 -7.76 -13.52
N LEU A 93 9.64 -6.55 -14.03
CA LEU A 93 8.44 -6.07 -14.72
C LEU A 93 8.77 -5.82 -16.19
N ASN A 94 7.93 -6.34 -17.10
CA ASN A 94 8.01 -6.00 -18.52
C ASN A 94 7.37 -4.62 -18.80
N ALA A 95 7.46 -4.19 -20.05
CA ALA A 95 6.90 -2.91 -20.48
C ALA A 95 5.39 -2.78 -20.19
N GLU A 96 4.65 -3.89 -20.11
CA GLU A 96 3.22 -3.90 -19.79
C GLU A 96 2.96 -4.02 -18.28
N ALA A 97 3.97 -3.83 -17.42
CA ALA A 97 3.90 -4.01 -15.98
C ALA A 97 3.35 -5.40 -15.57
N GLU A 98 3.75 -6.45 -16.30
CA GLU A 98 3.52 -7.83 -15.90
C GLU A 98 4.72 -8.32 -15.10
N VAL A 99 4.44 -9.03 -14.02
CA VAL A 99 5.49 -9.63 -13.20
C VAL A 99 6.03 -10.85 -13.92
N VAL A 100 7.22 -10.72 -14.49
CA VAL A 100 7.95 -11.81 -15.15
C VAL A 100 8.59 -12.71 -14.09
N ASN A 101 9.18 -12.10 -13.07
CA ASN A 101 9.80 -12.80 -11.95
C ASN A 101 9.64 -11.98 -10.67
N SER A 102 9.65 -12.66 -9.52
CA SER A 102 9.64 -11.99 -8.23
C SER A 102 10.39 -12.80 -7.17
N ARG A 103 10.99 -12.10 -6.22
CA ARG A 103 11.64 -12.69 -5.05
C ARG A 103 11.36 -11.88 -3.79
N ILE A 104 11.21 -12.58 -2.68
CA ILE A 104 11.03 -11.98 -1.37
C ILE A 104 12.26 -12.38 -0.53
N CYS A 105 12.95 -11.42 0.05
CA CYS A 105 14.18 -11.68 0.81
C CYS A 105 14.48 -10.53 1.79
N ARG A 106 15.31 -10.81 2.79
CA ARG A 106 15.94 -9.77 3.59
C ARG A 106 17.08 -9.12 2.81
N THR A 107 17.18 -7.82 2.90
CA THR A 107 18.18 -7.00 2.21
C THR A 107 18.74 -5.93 3.13
N VAL A 108 19.86 -5.36 2.74
CA VAL A 108 20.37 -4.10 3.26
C VAL A 108 20.26 -3.10 2.12
N ILE A 109 19.66 -1.95 2.38
CA ILE A 109 19.59 -0.86 1.42
C ILE A 109 20.28 0.38 1.97
N LYS A 110 20.71 1.23 1.07
CA LYS A 110 21.08 2.62 1.34
C LYS A 110 20.23 3.49 0.44
N SER A 111 19.34 4.30 1.03
CA SER A 111 18.50 5.21 0.26
C SER A 111 19.35 6.37 -0.25
N ASP A 112 19.31 6.64 -1.55
CA ASP A 112 20.05 7.73 -2.20
C ASP A 112 19.37 9.08 -1.99
N ARG A 113 18.02 9.09 -1.83
CA ARG A 113 17.23 10.33 -1.78
C ARG A 113 15.92 10.12 -1.04
N ARG A 114 15.50 11.09 -0.26
CA ARG A 114 14.14 11.22 0.27
C ARG A 114 13.39 12.30 -0.50
N PHE A 115 12.25 11.96 -1.09
CA PHE A 115 11.33 12.89 -1.74
C PHE A 115 10.10 13.16 -0.86
N THR A 116 9.59 14.36 -0.94
CA THR A 116 8.19 14.62 -0.59
C THR A 116 7.29 14.21 -1.77
N TYR A 117 6.00 13.98 -1.49
CA TYR A 117 5.04 13.73 -2.58
C TYR A 117 4.99 14.89 -3.59
N GLU A 118 5.16 16.12 -3.12
CA GLU A 118 5.18 17.33 -3.95
C GLU A 118 6.41 17.34 -4.88
N GLU A 119 7.59 17.03 -4.36
CA GLU A 119 8.82 16.95 -5.18
C GLU A 119 8.73 15.85 -6.23
N ALA A 120 8.29 14.65 -5.84
CA ALA A 120 8.11 13.55 -6.78
C ALA A 120 7.04 13.86 -7.83
N GLN A 121 5.95 14.54 -7.44
CA GLN A 121 4.92 15.00 -8.36
C GLN A 121 5.47 16.01 -9.36
N GLN A 122 6.31 16.93 -8.92
CA GLN A 122 6.95 17.89 -9.81
C GLN A 122 7.82 17.20 -10.88
N VAL A 123 8.58 16.16 -10.48
CA VAL A 123 9.37 15.35 -11.44
C VAL A 123 8.45 14.67 -12.46
N ILE A 124 7.31 14.13 -12.02
CA ILE A 124 6.33 13.48 -12.91
C ILE A 124 5.74 14.49 -13.90
N GLU A 125 5.42 15.70 -13.46
CA GLU A 125 4.76 16.73 -14.28
C GLU A 125 5.73 17.41 -15.25
N THR A 126 6.96 17.66 -14.82
CA THR A 126 7.93 18.43 -15.63
C THR A 126 8.88 17.54 -16.45
N GLY A 127 9.07 16.28 -16.04
CA GLY A 127 10.09 15.39 -16.60
C GLY A 127 11.52 15.78 -16.19
N GLU A 128 11.69 16.70 -15.22
CA GLU A 128 12.98 17.20 -14.76
C GLU A 128 13.14 17.04 -13.24
N GLY A 129 14.36 16.78 -12.77
CA GLY A 129 14.70 16.66 -11.35
C GLY A 129 15.56 15.45 -11.05
N ASP A 130 15.85 15.25 -9.76
CA ASP A 130 16.63 14.12 -9.28
C ASP A 130 15.88 12.81 -9.55
N CYS A 131 16.63 11.74 -9.87
CA CYS A 131 16.08 10.40 -10.10
C CYS A 131 14.98 10.33 -11.19
N LYS A 132 14.92 11.30 -12.11
CA LYS A 132 13.82 11.45 -13.08
C LYS A 132 13.54 10.17 -13.88
N GLU A 133 14.56 9.49 -14.38
CA GLU A 133 14.40 8.26 -15.18
C GLU A 133 13.69 7.17 -14.36
N ALA A 134 14.09 6.97 -13.10
CA ALA A 134 13.47 5.99 -12.22
C ALA A 134 12.03 6.38 -11.85
N ILE A 135 11.79 7.64 -11.48
CA ILE A 135 10.45 8.12 -11.09
C ILE A 135 9.48 8.04 -12.27
N LEU A 136 9.89 8.46 -13.47
CA LEU A 136 9.04 8.41 -14.66
C LEU A 136 8.74 6.97 -15.09
N ALA A 137 9.73 6.07 -15.05
CA ALA A 137 9.51 4.66 -15.35
C ALA A 137 8.57 4.01 -14.34
N LEU A 138 8.79 4.23 -13.04
CA LEU A 138 7.90 3.73 -11.99
C LEU A 138 6.48 4.28 -12.13
N ASN A 139 6.34 5.56 -12.49
CA ASN A 139 5.01 6.16 -12.71
C ASN A 139 4.28 5.49 -13.88
N GLN A 140 4.95 5.26 -15.00
CA GLN A 140 4.36 4.54 -16.14
C GLN A 140 3.94 3.11 -15.78
N LEU A 141 4.79 2.37 -15.05
CA LEU A 141 4.46 1.03 -14.58
C LEU A 141 3.28 1.05 -13.60
N ALA A 142 3.25 2.00 -12.66
CA ALA A 142 2.16 2.15 -11.70
C ALA A 142 0.82 2.45 -12.39
N GLN A 143 0.80 3.31 -13.41
CA GLN A 143 -0.40 3.58 -14.21
C GLN A 143 -0.93 2.30 -14.85
N LYS A 144 -0.07 1.49 -15.47
CA LYS A 144 -0.46 0.19 -16.06
C LYS A 144 -0.96 -0.81 -15.02
N LEU A 145 -0.33 -0.89 -13.85
CA LEU A 145 -0.80 -1.73 -12.74
C LEU A 145 -2.20 -1.31 -12.29
N ARG A 146 -2.43 -0.01 -12.15
CA ARG A 146 -3.71 0.58 -11.76
C ARG A 146 -4.81 0.33 -12.79
N GLU A 147 -4.54 0.54 -14.08
CA GLU A 147 -5.48 0.23 -15.15
C GLU A 147 -5.89 -1.25 -15.14
N LYS A 148 -4.94 -2.16 -14.99
CA LYS A 148 -5.22 -3.60 -14.87
C LYS A 148 -6.08 -3.91 -13.63
N ARG A 149 -5.81 -3.27 -12.51
CA ARG A 149 -6.57 -3.46 -11.27
C ARG A 149 -8.03 -3.03 -11.44
N PHE A 150 -8.30 -1.87 -12.03
CA PHE A 150 -9.65 -1.41 -12.31
C PHE A 150 -10.37 -2.26 -13.36
N LYS A 151 -9.66 -2.68 -14.42
CA LYS A 151 -10.20 -3.62 -15.41
C LYS A 151 -10.64 -4.94 -14.77
N ASN A 152 -9.93 -5.39 -13.74
CA ASN A 152 -10.27 -6.59 -12.97
C ASN A 152 -11.41 -6.38 -11.96
N GLY A 153 -11.93 -5.15 -11.81
CA GLY A 153 -13.08 -4.84 -10.97
C GLY A 153 -12.74 -4.26 -9.61
N ALA A 154 -11.54 -3.71 -9.41
CA ALA A 154 -11.30 -2.89 -8.22
C ALA A 154 -12.21 -1.66 -8.21
N ILE A 155 -12.63 -1.23 -7.02
CA ILE A 155 -13.52 -0.07 -6.86
C ILE A 155 -12.65 1.17 -6.66
N ASN A 156 -12.93 2.22 -7.43
CA ASN A 156 -12.25 3.49 -7.33
C ASN A 156 -13.00 4.42 -6.38
N PHE A 157 -12.48 4.56 -5.16
CA PHE A 157 -12.91 5.60 -4.23
C PHE A 157 -11.80 6.63 -4.12
N ASP A 158 -11.78 7.63 -4.98
CA ASP A 158 -10.89 8.79 -4.87
C ASP A 158 -11.41 9.70 -3.74
N ARG A 159 -10.92 9.47 -2.53
CA ARG A 159 -11.32 10.27 -1.36
C ARG A 159 -10.53 11.56 -1.26
N TYR A 160 -11.24 12.63 -1.01
CA TYR A 160 -10.63 13.85 -0.48
C TYR A 160 -10.27 13.65 0.99
N GLU A 161 -8.99 13.70 1.31
CA GLU A 161 -8.53 13.68 2.70
C GLU A 161 -8.67 15.10 3.28
N VAL A 162 -9.51 15.23 4.31
CA VAL A 162 -9.65 16.50 5.02
C VAL A 162 -8.43 16.71 5.90
N LYS A 163 -7.71 17.82 5.68
CA LYS A 163 -6.59 18.26 6.49
C LYS A 163 -6.91 19.58 7.16
N PHE A 164 -6.33 19.76 8.33
CA PHE A 164 -6.45 20.98 9.13
C PHE A 164 -5.10 21.68 9.17
N GLU A 165 -5.11 22.97 8.95
CA GLU A 165 -3.99 23.82 9.33
C GLU A 165 -4.21 24.26 10.78
N ILE A 166 -3.21 24.05 11.63
CA ILE A 166 -3.28 24.38 13.06
C ILE A 166 -2.24 25.44 13.40
N ASP A 167 -2.56 26.29 14.36
CA ASP A 167 -1.63 27.27 14.91
C ASP A 167 -0.64 26.62 15.91
N LYS A 168 0.23 27.46 16.50
CA LYS A 168 1.23 27.02 17.48
C LYS A 168 0.62 26.45 18.76
N ASP A 169 -0.62 26.81 19.05
CA ASP A 169 -1.38 26.38 20.24
C ASP A 169 -2.26 25.14 19.93
N GLY A 170 -2.18 24.59 18.72
CA GLY A 170 -2.94 23.43 18.28
C GLY A 170 -4.38 23.72 17.86
N LYS A 171 -4.75 25.00 17.66
CA LYS A 171 -6.09 25.39 17.22
C LYS A 171 -6.21 25.35 15.70
N PRO A 172 -7.32 24.81 15.15
CA PRO A 172 -7.55 24.82 13.72
C PRO A 172 -7.69 26.25 13.19
N ILE A 173 -6.86 26.61 12.18
CA ILE A 173 -6.91 27.90 11.48
C ILE A 173 -7.74 27.76 10.21
N SER A 174 -7.51 26.69 9.44
CA SER A 174 -8.18 26.43 8.17
C SER A 174 -8.39 24.94 7.94
N VAL A 175 -9.28 24.63 7.01
CA VAL A 175 -9.56 23.27 6.53
C VAL A 175 -9.30 23.23 5.03
N TYR A 176 -8.55 22.23 4.57
CA TYR A 176 -8.31 22.01 3.15
C TYR A 176 -8.42 20.55 2.75
N PHE A 177 -8.69 20.33 1.48
CA PHE A 177 -8.78 18.99 0.92
C PHE A 177 -7.45 18.62 0.27
N LYS A 178 -6.86 17.51 0.73
CA LYS A 178 -5.69 16.93 0.08
C LYS A 178 -6.15 16.00 -1.02
N VAL A 179 -5.76 16.31 -2.25
CA VAL A 179 -6.04 15.48 -3.42
C VAL A 179 -4.89 14.49 -3.62
N SER A 180 -5.23 13.22 -3.85
CA SER A 180 -4.27 12.18 -4.22
C SER A 180 -3.80 12.43 -5.67
N LYS A 181 -2.50 12.67 -5.84
CA LYS A 181 -1.86 12.89 -7.15
C LYS A 181 -1.13 11.64 -7.64
N GLU A 182 -0.53 11.70 -8.83
CA GLU A 182 0.14 10.54 -9.43
C GLU A 182 1.30 10.01 -8.57
N ALA A 183 2.05 10.87 -7.87
CA ALA A 183 3.10 10.43 -6.94
C ALA A 183 2.53 9.58 -5.78
N ASN A 184 1.34 9.91 -5.27
CA ASN A 184 0.67 9.11 -4.24
C ASN A 184 0.24 7.74 -4.80
N LYS A 185 -0.34 7.75 -6.02
CA LYS A 185 -0.81 6.55 -6.71
C LYS A 185 0.34 5.63 -7.11
N LEU A 186 1.51 6.19 -7.45
CA LEU A 186 2.74 5.44 -7.71
C LEU A 186 3.11 4.58 -6.49
N ILE A 187 3.24 5.19 -5.33
CA ILE A 187 3.56 4.47 -4.08
C ILE A 187 2.48 3.44 -3.77
N GLU A 188 1.19 3.84 -3.84
CA GLU A 188 0.06 2.94 -3.58
C GLU A 188 0.14 1.66 -4.43
N GLU A 189 0.33 1.77 -5.75
CA GLU A 189 0.32 0.59 -6.62
C GLU A 189 1.48 -0.37 -6.34
N PHE A 190 2.69 0.14 -6.04
CA PHE A 190 3.80 -0.74 -5.66
C PHE A 190 3.63 -1.36 -4.28
N MET A 191 3.03 -0.65 -3.32
CA MET A 191 2.67 -1.22 -2.02
C MET A 191 1.58 -2.30 -2.18
N LEU A 192 0.58 -2.07 -3.03
CA LEU A 192 -0.44 -3.07 -3.36
C LEU A 192 0.16 -4.29 -4.04
N LEU A 193 1.08 -4.10 -4.98
CA LEU A 193 1.79 -5.19 -5.66
C LEU A 193 2.58 -6.04 -4.66
N ALA A 194 3.36 -5.42 -3.77
CA ALA A 194 4.13 -6.13 -2.75
C ALA A 194 3.23 -6.90 -1.78
N ASN A 195 2.19 -6.24 -1.24
CA ASN A 195 1.24 -6.86 -0.33
C ASN A 195 0.54 -8.08 -0.95
N ARG A 196 0.08 -7.95 -2.20
CA ARG A 196 -0.53 -9.05 -2.95
C ARG A 196 0.44 -10.20 -3.17
N THR A 197 1.65 -9.91 -3.65
CA THR A 197 2.66 -10.94 -3.97
C THR A 197 3.08 -11.71 -2.72
N VAL A 198 3.26 -11.03 -1.59
CA VAL A 198 3.56 -11.67 -0.30
C VAL A 198 2.41 -12.59 0.13
N ALA A 199 1.16 -12.16 -0.03
CA ALA A 199 0.01 -12.99 0.30
C ALA A 199 -0.12 -14.21 -0.62
N GLU A 200 0.15 -14.06 -1.92
CA GLU A 200 0.15 -15.15 -2.90
C GLU A 200 1.28 -16.15 -2.64
N PHE A 201 2.47 -15.67 -2.30
CA PHE A 201 3.65 -16.50 -2.03
C PHE A 201 3.40 -17.53 -0.92
N ILE A 202 2.68 -17.16 0.12
CA ILE A 202 2.32 -18.08 1.21
C ILE A 202 0.99 -18.79 0.95
N GLY A 203 0.01 -18.07 0.39
CA GLY A 203 -1.36 -18.55 0.24
C GLY A 203 -1.57 -19.54 -0.91
N ARG A 204 -0.66 -19.56 -1.90
CA ARG A 204 -0.68 -20.51 -3.03
C ARG A 204 0.45 -21.55 -2.90
N PRO A 205 0.31 -22.54 -2.00
CA PRO A 205 1.35 -23.54 -1.84
C PRO A 205 1.50 -24.37 -3.13
N PRO A 206 2.72 -24.86 -3.43
CA PRO A 206 2.94 -25.83 -4.51
C PRO A 206 2.03 -27.05 -4.35
N LYS A 207 1.69 -27.73 -5.47
CA LYS A 207 0.88 -28.95 -5.45
C LYS A 207 1.44 -29.97 -4.43
N GLY A 208 0.55 -30.49 -3.59
CA GLY A 208 0.90 -31.49 -2.57
C GLY A 208 1.44 -30.93 -1.25
N LYS A 209 1.58 -29.60 -1.09
CA LYS A 209 1.94 -28.98 0.18
C LYS A 209 0.70 -28.42 0.89
N THR A 210 0.68 -28.52 2.21
CA THR A 210 -0.38 -27.97 3.06
C THR A 210 -0.31 -26.45 3.11
N LYS A 211 -1.48 -25.81 3.18
CA LYS A 211 -1.57 -24.37 3.45
C LYS A 211 -0.93 -24.05 4.81
N LYS A 212 -0.15 -22.97 4.83
CA LYS A 212 0.44 -22.44 6.07
C LYS A 212 -0.52 -21.41 6.66
N THR A 213 -0.59 -21.32 7.97
CA THR A 213 -1.32 -20.24 8.65
C THR A 213 -0.70 -18.89 8.28
N PHE A 214 -1.52 -17.96 7.85
CA PHE A 214 -1.05 -16.64 7.47
C PHE A 214 -2.08 -15.58 7.81
N VAL A 215 -1.67 -14.31 7.88
CA VAL A 215 -2.55 -13.18 8.18
C VAL A 215 -2.92 -12.50 6.86
N TYR A 216 -4.19 -12.57 6.50
CA TYR A 216 -4.75 -11.90 5.32
C TYR A 216 -5.51 -10.65 5.73
N ARG A 217 -5.49 -9.64 4.87
CA ARG A 217 -6.43 -8.52 4.93
C ARG A 217 -7.56 -8.81 3.98
N ILE A 218 -8.69 -9.20 4.50
CA ILE A 218 -9.86 -9.64 3.73
C ILE A 218 -10.91 -8.55 3.66
N HIS A 219 -11.68 -8.55 2.57
CA HIS A 219 -12.82 -7.67 2.37
C HIS A 219 -13.95 -8.45 1.73
N GLU A 220 -15.02 -8.64 2.49
CA GLU A 220 -16.20 -9.40 2.06
C GLU A 220 -16.97 -8.67 0.95
N LEU A 221 -17.86 -9.39 0.30
CA LEU A 221 -18.85 -8.81 -0.61
C LEU A 221 -19.74 -7.82 0.15
N PRO A 222 -20.26 -6.79 -0.53
CA PRO A 222 -21.24 -5.90 0.08
C PRO A 222 -22.46 -6.68 0.58
N ASP A 223 -23.06 -6.19 1.65
CA ASP A 223 -24.32 -6.72 2.17
C ASP A 223 -25.44 -6.46 1.17
N PRO A 224 -26.20 -7.48 0.72
CA PRO A 224 -27.24 -7.32 -0.29
C PRO A 224 -28.34 -6.32 0.12
N GLU A 225 -28.75 -6.31 1.40
CA GLU A 225 -29.78 -5.39 1.90
C GLU A 225 -29.26 -3.95 1.87
N LYS A 226 -28.02 -3.71 2.31
CA LYS A 226 -27.39 -2.37 2.23
C LYS A 226 -27.25 -1.90 0.79
N MET A 227 -26.94 -2.80 -0.14
CA MET A 227 -26.83 -2.47 -1.56
C MET A 227 -28.16 -2.10 -2.17
N GLU A 228 -29.26 -2.78 -1.81
CA GLU A 228 -30.62 -2.42 -2.28
C GLU A 228 -31.05 -1.08 -1.68
N ASN A 229 -30.78 -0.83 -0.41
CA ASN A 229 -31.00 0.46 0.23
C ASN A 229 -30.23 1.58 -0.46
N PHE A 230 -28.95 1.32 -0.81
CA PHE A 230 -28.14 2.25 -1.58
C PHE A 230 -28.72 2.50 -2.98
N ALA A 231 -29.11 1.45 -3.71
CA ALA A 231 -29.74 1.58 -5.01
C ALA A 231 -31.05 2.40 -4.96
N THR A 232 -31.86 2.19 -3.92
CA THR A 232 -33.08 2.97 -3.69
C THR A 232 -32.77 4.43 -3.38
N PHE A 233 -31.71 4.70 -2.63
CA PHE A 233 -31.25 6.05 -2.32
C PHE A 233 -30.81 6.82 -3.57
N ILE A 234 -29.97 6.24 -4.42
CA ILE A 234 -29.44 6.93 -5.62
C ILE A 234 -30.50 7.16 -6.69
N ARG A 235 -31.62 6.37 -6.73
CA ARG A 235 -32.77 6.60 -7.62
C ARG A 235 -33.38 7.99 -7.41
N ARG A 236 -33.29 8.55 -6.20
CA ARG A 236 -33.80 9.92 -5.89
C ARG A 236 -33.00 11.01 -6.63
N PHE A 237 -31.77 10.71 -7.03
CA PHE A 237 -30.91 11.58 -7.82
C PHE A 237 -30.95 11.25 -9.32
N GLY A 238 -31.77 10.29 -9.73
CA GLY A 238 -31.91 9.87 -11.12
C GLY A 238 -30.92 8.79 -11.57
N TYR A 239 -30.08 8.28 -10.67
CA TYR A 239 -29.10 7.25 -11.00
C TYR A 239 -29.69 5.85 -10.79
N ARG A 240 -29.14 4.89 -11.54
CA ARG A 240 -29.50 3.47 -11.44
C ARG A 240 -28.27 2.60 -11.59
N PHE A 241 -28.16 1.55 -10.77
CA PHE A 241 -27.24 0.45 -11.00
C PHE A 241 -27.87 -0.86 -10.54
N LYS A 242 -27.32 -1.99 -11.01
CA LYS A 242 -27.82 -3.32 -10.64
C LYS A 242 -27.17 -3.75 -9.33
N THR A 243 -27.96 -4.23 -8.40
CA THR A 243 -27.53 -4.77 -7.10
C THR A 243 -27.29 -6.27 -7.13
N ASP A 244 -27.82 -6.95 -8.15
CA ASP A 244 -27.72 -8.38 -8.40
C ASP A 244 -26.73 -8.68 -9.53
N GLY A 245 -26.12 -9.87 -9.50
CA GLY A 245 -25.21 -10.32 -10.53
C GLY A 245 -23.88 -10.85 -9.98
N LYS A 246 -22.94 -11.08 -10.89
CA LYS A 246 -21.58 -11.53 -10.52
C LYS A 246 -20.82 -10.40 -9.80
N LYS A 247 -19.88 -10.79 -8.92
CA LYS A 247 -18.98 -9.88 -8.18
C LYS A 247 -18.44 -8.74 -9.06
N SER A 248 -17.95 -9.07 -10.26
CA SER A 248 -17.39 -8.09 -11.20
C SER A 248 -18.43 -7.15 -11.82
N GLU A 249 -19.68 -7.57 -11.91
CA GLU A 249 -20.76 -6.74 -12.47
C GLU A 249 -21.19 -5.67 -11.47
N ILE A 250 -21.30 -6.04 -10.19
CA ILE A 250 -21.60 -5.10 -9.10
C ILE A 250 -20.49 -4.05 -8.99
N SER A 251 -19.20 -4.47 -8.98
CA SER A 251 -18.07 -3.53 -8.93
C SER A 251 -18.06 -2.57 -10.12
N LYS A 252 -18.31 -3.07 -11.34
CA LYS A 252 -18.41 -2.22 -12.54
C LYS A 252 -19.58 -1.26 -12.46
N GLY A 253 -20.73 -1.70 -11.94
CA GLY A 253 -21.89 -0.85 -11.71
C GLY A 253 -21.59 0.30 -10.74
N ILE A 254 -20.87 0.01 -9.65
CA ILE A 254 -20.44 1.02 -8.68
C ILE A 254 -19.47 2.01 -9.33
N ASN A 255 -18.41 1.53 -10.01
CA ASN A 255 -17.44 2.39 -10.69
C ASN A 255 -18.15 3.29 -11.73
N SER A 256 -19.05 2.73 -12.56
CA SER A 256 -19.80 3.52 -13.52
C SER A 256 -20.69 4.59 -12.87
N LEU A 257 -21.24 4.31 -11.68
CA LEU A 257 -21.98 5.31 -10.90
C LEU A 257 -21.05 6.41 -10.38
N LEU A 258 -19.87 6.05 -9.85
CA LEU A 258 -18.89 7.00 -9.35
C LEU A 258 -18.41 7.92 -10.48
N ASP A 259 -18.12 7.37 -11.67
CA ASP A 259 -17.76 8.16 -12.86
C ASP A 259 -18.91 9.13 -13.27
N GLN A 260 -20.17 8.71 -13.16
CA GLN A 260 -21.32 9.55 -13.51
C GLN A 260 -21.54 10.72 -12.54
N VAL A 261 -21.17 10.57 -11.27
CA VAL A 261 -21.38 11.61 -10.24
C VAL A 261 -20.16 12.53 -10.09
N GLN A 262 -19.04 12.19 -10.70
CA GLN A 262 -17.80 12.96 -10.61
C GLN A 262 -18.01 14.42 -11.02
N GLY A 263 -17.59 15.36 -10.18
CA GLY A 263 -17.73 16.80 -10.36
C GLY A 263 -19.13 17.35 -10.11
N LYS A 264 -20.09 16.53 -9.66
CA LYS A 264 -21.44 16.97 -9.34
C LYS A 264 -21.65 17.27 -7.85
N PRO A 265 -22.61 18.11 -7.48
CA PRO A 265 -22.87 18.47 -6.07
C PRO A 265 -23.13 17.28 -5.16
N GLU A 266 -23.73 16.20 -5.67
CA GLU A 266 -24.06 14.97 -4.94
C GLU A 266 -22.93 13.95 -4.86
N GLU A 267 -21.78 14.16 -5.53
CA GLU A 267 -20.63 13.23 -5.59
C GLU A 267 -20.26 12.71 -4.20
N ASN A 268 -19.87 13.61 -3.32
CA ASN A 268 -19.37 13.26 -1.97
C ASN A 268 -20.42 12.50 -1.13
N LEU A 269 -21.69 12.86 -1.28
CA LEU A 269 -22.79 12.19 -0.60
C LEU A 269 -22.97 10.76 -1.11
N ILE A 270 -22.99 10.56 -2.43
CA ILE A 270 -23.17 9.25 -3.06
C ILE A 270 -21.97 8.34 -2.75
N GLU A 271 -20.74 8.84 -2.85
CA GLU A 271 -19.54 8.11 -2.45
C GLU A 271 -19.57 7.67 -0.98
N THR A 272 -19.95 8.59 -0.07
CA THR A 272 -20.04 8.28 1.35
C THR A 272 -21.05 7.17 1.63
N VAL A 273 -22.23 7.21 0.98
CA VAL A 273 -23.26 6.19 1.16
C VAL A 273 -22.85 4.87 0.52
N ALA A 274 -22.20 4.90 -0.67
CA ALA A 274 -21.64 3.72 -1.31
C ALA A 274 -20.64 3.00 -0.41
N ILE A 275 -19.71 3.73 0.21
CA ILE A 275 -18.73 3.18 1.14
C ILE A 275 -19.38 2.56 2.37
N ARG A 276 -20.44 3.19 2.93
CA ARG A 276 -21.18 2.66 4.08
C ARG A 276 -21.97 1.40 3.74
N ALA A 277 -22.33 1.20 2.48
CA ALA A 277 -22.96 -0.02 2.01
C ALA A 277 -21.96 -1.19 1.87
N MET A 278 -20.66 -0.90 1.81
CA MET A 278 -19.61 -1.93 1.80
C MET A 278 -19.38 -2.53 3.18
N GLN A 279 -18.87 -3.76 3.20
CA GLN A 279 -18.34 -4.36 4.42
C GLN A 279 -17.04 -3.68 4.83
N LYS A 280 -16.65 -3.83 6.11
CA LYS A 280 -15.35 -3.36 6.57
C LYS A 280 -14.29 -4.44 6.31
N ALA A 281 -13.15 -4.04 5.76
CA ALA A 281 -12.02 -4.95 5.68
C ALA A 281 -11.53 -5.33 7.09
N LYS A 282 -11.12 -6.59 7.26
CA LYS A 282 -10.64 -7.15 8.56
C LYS A 282 -9.44 -8.05 8.35
N TYR A 283 -8.71 -8.35 9.42
CA TYR A 283 -7.67 -9.37 9.39
C TYR A 283 -8.27 -10.73 9.70
N SER A 284 -7.79 -11.77 9.00
CA SER A 284 -8.24 -13.15 9.19
C SER A 284 -7.14 -14.12 8.76
N THR A 285 -7.16 -15.32 9.33
CA THR A 285 -6.37 -16.45 8.84
C THR A 285 -7.05 -17.19 7.69
N ASP A 286 -8.35 -16.96 7.49
CA ASP A 286 -9.13 -17.51 6.40
C ASP A 286 -9.15 -16.52 5.22
N ASN A 287 -8.56 -16.92 4.10
CA ASN A 287 -8.54 -16.09 2.91
C ASN A 287 -9.83 -16.22 2.09
N ILE A 288 -10.54 -15.13 1.96
CA ILE A 288 -11.71 -14.98 1.07
C ILE A 288 -11.48 -13.94 -0.03
N GLY A 289 -10.25 -13.41 -0.11
CA GLY A 289 -9.88 -12.31 -1.00
C GLY A 289 -10.28 -10.93 -0.47
N HIS A 290 -10.01 -9.93 -1.28
CA HIS A 290 -10.30 -8.53 -0.97
C HIS A 290 -11.17 -7.90 -2.05
N TYR A 291 -12.49 -7.82 -1.81
CA TYR A 291 -13.47 -7.38 -2.81
C TYR A 291 -13.15 -6.01 -3.41
N GLY A 292 -12.93 -4.99 -2.58
CA GLY A 292 -12.70 -3.62 -3.05
C GLY A 292 -11.43 -3.45 -3.91
N LEU A 293 -10.40 -4.30 -3.71
CA LEU A 293 -9.17 -4.30 -4.50
C LEU A 293 -9.18 -5.29 -5.68
N ALA A 294 -10.21 -6.13 -5.77
CA ALA A 294 -10.29 -7.24 -6.74
C ALA A 294 -9.09 -8.20 -6.68
N PHE A 295 -8.58 -8.47 -5.47
CA PHE A 295 -7.48 -9.40 -5.23
C PHE A 295 -7.99 -10.71 -4.60
N ASP A 296 -7.52 -11.85 -5.11
CA ASP A 296 -7.79 -13.16 -4.51
C ASP A 296 -6.97 -13.40 -3.23
N TYR A 297 -5.80 -12.80 -3.13
CA TYR A 297 -4.91 -12.83 -1.97
C TYR A 297 -4.45 -11.43 -1.66
N TYR A 298 -4.57 -11.03 -0.41
CA TYR A 298 -4.07 -9.73 0.04
C TYR A 298 -3.69 -9.77 1.51
N THR A 299 -2.62 -9.11 1.86
CA THR A 299 -2.16 -8.90 3.23
C THR A 299 -1.65 -7.48 3.41
N HIS A 300 -1.31 -7.12 4.62
CA HIS A 300 -0.53 -5.94 4.91
C HIS A 300 0.89 -6.36 5.29
N PHE A 301 1.87 -5.88 4.54
CA PHE A 301 3.29 -6.18 4.71
C PHE A 301 4.14 -4.90 4.74
N THR A 302 3.63 -3.81 4.19
CA THR A 302 4.39 -2.63 3.80
C THR A 302 4.51 -1.54 4.87
N SER A 303 3.97 -1.72 6.08
CA SER A 303 4.06 -0.68 7.11
C SER A 303 4.23 -1.24 8.53
N PRO A 304 5.32 -1.99 8.83
CA PRO A 304 5.54 -2.63 10.12
C PRO A 304 5.90 -1.65 11.25
N ILE A 305 6.34 -0.42 10.94
CA ILE A 305 6.61 0.61 11.97
C ILE A 305 5.29 1.03 12.64
N ARG A 306 4.20 1.09 11.86
CA ARG A 306 2.92 1.65 12.33
C ARG A 306 1.76 0.66 12.40
N ARG A 307 1.93 -0.61 12.00
CA ARG A 307 0.89 -1.65 12.07
C ARG A 307 1.45 -2.97 12.57
N TYR A 308 0.91 -3.48 13.66
CA TYR A 308 1.34 -4.77 14.23
C TYR A 308 1.07 -5.98 13.32
N PRO A 309 -0.06 -6.06 12.58
CA PRO A 309 -0.27 -7.15 11.63
C PRO A 309 0.83 -7.27 10.56
N ASP A 310 1.44 -6.18 10.13
CA ASP A 310 2.58 -6.22 9.19
C ASP A 310 3.81 -6.87 9.86
N MET A 311 4.07 -6.60 11.13
CA MET A 311 5.12 -7.29 11.89
C MET A 311 4.83 -8.80 12.00
N MET A 312 3.57 -9.18 12.22
CA MET A 312 3.17 -10.60 12.23
C MET A 312 3.46 -11.26 10.88
N VAL A 313 3.15 -10.57 9.77
CA VAL A 313 3.42 -11.05 8.40
C VAL A 313 4.92 -11.22 8.17
N HIS A 314 5.77 -10.26 8.58
CA HIS A 314 7.23 -10.37 8.48
C HIS A 314 7.76 -11.60 9.24
N ARG A 315 7.29 -11.83 10.47
CA ARG A 315 7.67 -12.99 11.28
C ARG A 315 7.23 -14.33 10.68
N LEU A 316 6.03 -14.38 10.11
CA LEU A 316 5.53 -15.57 9.42
C LEU A 316 6.31 -15.86 8.14
N LEU A 317 6.64 -14.82 7.37
CA LEU A 317 7.52 -14.95 6.20
C LEU A 317 8.88 -15.52 6.59
N GLU A 318 9.53 -14.95 7.59
CA GLU A 318 10.81 -15.44 8.11
C GLU A 318 10.74 -16.92 8.48
N ARG A 319 9.71 -17.31 9.20
CA ARG A 319 9.50 -18.70 9.64
C ARG A 319 9.25 -19.66 8.48
N TYR A 320 8.63 -19.19 7.39
CA TYR A 320 8.18 -20.05 6.30
C TYR A 320 9.12 -20.04 5.10
N MET A 321 9.97 -19.07 4.99
CA MET A 321 11.01 -19.06 3.97
C MET A 321 12.08 -20.10 4.31
N PRO A 322 12.59 -20.85 3.32
CA PRO A 322 13.73 -21.72 3.57
C PRO A 322 14.90 -20.85 4.04
N VAL A 323 15.61 -21.32 5.03
CA VAL A 323 16.85 -20.68 5.52
C VAL A 323 17.90 -20.79 4.40
N SER A 324 17.85 -19.90 3.44
CA SER A 324 18.95 -19.68 2.50
C SER A 324 19.71 -18.46 2.98
N TYR A 325 20.85 -18.69 3.62
CA TYR A 325 21.86 -17.64 3.76
C TYR A 325 22.42 -17.36 2.36
N THR A 326 21.70 -16.59 1.57
CA THR A 326 22.31 -15.97 0.41
C THR A 326 23.14 -14.83 0.95
N HIS A 327 24.45 -15.03 1.02
CA HIS A 327 25.40 -13.93 1.09
C HIS A 327 25.13 -13.07 -0.14
N LEU A 328 24.42 -11.95 0.06
CA LEU A 328 24.38 -10.91 -0.93
C LEU A 328 25.77 -10.28 -0.95
N THR A 329 26.61 -10.76 -1.86
CA THR A 329 27.74 -9.96 -2.30
C THR A 329 27.13 -8.71 -2.94
N LEU A 330 27.33 -7.57 -2.30
CA LEU A 330 27.13 -6.27 -2.90
C LEU A 330 27.82 -6.28 -4.27
N PRO A 331 27.20 -5.77 -5.33
CA PRO A 331 27.94 -5.52 -6.56
C PRO A 331 29.04 -4.52 -6.19
N THR A 332 30.27 -5.00 -6.19
CA THR A 332 31.45 -4.13 -6.10
C THR A 332 31.37 -3.22 -7.32
N ILE A 333 31.07 -1.96 -7.10
CA ILE A 333 31.25 -0.94 -8.14
C ILE A 333 32.76 -0.82 -8.30
N ALA A 334 33.28 -1.34 -9.44
CA ALA A 334 34.59 -1.04 -9.92
C ALA A 334 34.61 0.29 -10.65
#